data_4235a2fbfa9e144ea05f39121d2e2fc5
#
_entry.id   4235a2fbfa9e144ea05f39121d2e2fc5
#
_cell.length_a   1.000
_cell.length_b   1.000
_cell.length_c   1.000
_cell.angle_alpha   90.00
_cell.angle_beta   90.00
_cell.angle_gamma   90.00
#
_symmetry.space_group_name_H-M   'P 1'
#
loop_
_entity.id
_entity.type
_entity.pdbx_description
1 polymer ?
#
loop_
_entity_poly.entity_id
_entity_poly.type
_entity_poly.pdbx_seq_one_letter_code
_entity_poly.pdbx_strand_id
1 'polypeptide(L)'
;MTEAQIQLQNALTTTFLANLAFLSEYDNELYQRVDELSRMIESGAYKEKYALEFNMQDGDFDIYDIVHDKYLYNKSPKKFNDNLVRKSEQYEGNYILNLPEHFSPIHKNVSIIDKTNRFDFEHMPQFNTLSVNNAWEYVNAIGDYINNKKKKLKTIKKFIFLGTLLGRHIPRIAKKVNANMYLVLEKNLEIFRLSLFTVDYTVLAEKYVVFSIMDNVIDTETKISGFLKKNYLENYLIKFSTTKINIEEYIDNILNGLHILNPVAYDYNRMLYVHFNRSTKYIKDRYKFLLFNKTKKSLNLLKNIPVLYIAAGPSLDDNIEWIKKNHNNFFIVTIGAAYKKLLLNNIHIDVISTLDQDFKALNEKQFDDESVEKISKNTIIFASNMTNENILKKFN
;
A
#
# COMPACT_ATOMS: atom_id res chain seq x y z
N MET A 1 37.33 -20.76 31.74
CA MET A 1 35.90 -20.88 31.42
C MET A 1 35.35 -22.11 32.09
N THR A 2 34.18 -22.02 32.71
CA THR A 2 33.47 -23.17 33.26
C THR A 2 32.85 -24.00 32.15
N GLU A 3 32.56 -25.29 32.41
CA GLU A 3 31.90 -26.17 31.45
C GLU A 3 30.56 -25.58 30.97
N ALA A 4 29.78 -24.96 31.85
CA ALA A 4 28.55 -24.28 31.52
C ALA A 4 28.75 -23.10 30.56
N GLN A 5 29.83 -22.32 30.70
CA GLN A 5 30.20 -21.22 29.79
C GLN A 5 30.53 -21.77 28.40
N ILE A 6 31.27 -22.89 28.31
CA ILE A 6 31.61 -23.51 27.03
C ILE A 6 30.33 -24.04 26.34
N GLN A 7 29.46 -24.69 27.07
CA GLN A 7 28.19 -25.18 26.52
C GLN A 7 27.31 -24.04 26.01
N LEU A 8 27.23 -22.94 26.77
CA LEU A 8 26.48 -21.76 26.34
C LEU A 8 27.07 -21.14 25.08
N GLN A 9 28.40 -20.97 25.00
CA GLN A 9 29.06 -20.44 23.83
C GLN A 9 28.84 -21.34 22.58
N ASN A 10 28.93 -22.66 22.76
CA ASN A 10 28.66 -23.59 21.67
C ASN A 10 27.20 -23.50 21.17
N ALA A 11 26.24 -23.36 22.08
CA ALA A 11 24.82 -23.19 21.72
C ALA A 11 24.59 -21.90 20.93
N LEU A 12 25.17 -20.77 21.37
CA LEU A 12 25.10 -19.48 20.66
C LEU A 12 25.71 -19.59 19.26
N THR A 13 26.90 -20.18 19.15
CA THR A 13 27.58 -20.35 17.87
C THR A 13 26.78 -21.25 16.90
N THR A 14 26.22 -22.35 17.42
CA THR A 14 25.38 -23.24 16.62
C THR A 14 24.14 -22.53 16.09
N THR A 15 23.48 -21.74 16.93
CA THR A 15 22.31 -20.94 16.53
C THR A 15 22.68 -19.91 15.48
N PHE A 16 23.81 -19.23 15.64
CA PHE A 16 24.32 -18.26 14.68
C PHE A 16 24.57 -18.89 13.30
N LEU A 17 25.29 -20.02 13.27
CA LEU A 17 25.58 -20.73 12.03
C LEU A 17 24.33 -21.25 11.31
N ALA A 18 23.35 -21.75 12.07
CA ALA A 18 22.06 -22.17 11.50
C ALA A 18 21.32 -21.00 10.87
N ASN A 19 21.33 -19.82 11.49
CA ASN A 19 20.74 -18.61 10.93
C ASN A 19 21.49 -18.11 9.70
N LEU A 20 22.82 -18.19 9.68
CA LEU A 20 23.60 -17.83 8.49
C LEU A 20 23.28 -18.78 7.32
N ALA A 21 23.17 -20.07 7.57
CA ALA A 21 22.76 -21.04 6.54
C ALA A 21 21.36 -20.72 6.00
N PHE A 22 20.41 -20.41 6.87
CA PHE A 22 19.07 -19.97 6.49
C PHE A 22 19.10 -18.72 5.64
N LEU A 23 19.81 -17.66 6.08
CA LEU A 23 19.89 -16.40 5.33
C LEU A 23 20.60 -16.57 3.98
N SER A 24 21.62 -17.43 3.88
CA SER A 24 22.30 -17.65 2.61
C SER A 24 21.40 -18.22 1.50
N GLU A 25 20.37 -18.99 1.88
CA GLU A 25 19.38 -19.55 0.96
C GLU A 25 18.17 -18.61 0.77
N TYR A 26 17.77 -17.90 1.82
CA TYR A 26 16.53 -17.14 1.85
C TYR A 26 16.68 -15.67 1.43
N ASP A 27 17.75 -15.00 1.91
CA ASP A 27 18.09 -13.58 1.64
C ASP A 27 19.61 -13.44 1.55
N ASN A 28 20.18 -13.83 0.42
CA ASN A 28 21.63 -13.87 0.22
C ASN A 28 22.28 -12.49 0.34
N GLU A 29 21.58 -11.41 0.02
CA GLU A 29 22.12 -10.05 0.19
C GLU A 29 22.30 -9.71 1.67
N LEU A 30 21.30 -10.00 2.49
CA LEU A 30 21.39 -9.82 3.94
C LEU A 30 22.47 -10.75 4.55
N TYR A 31 22.56 -11.99 4.08
CA TYR A 31 23.62 -12.90 4.49
C TYR A 31 25.01 -12.30 4.26
N GLN A 32 25.29 -11.80 3.06
CA GLN A 32 26.60 -11.20 2.71
C GLN A 32 26.95 -10.04 3.62
N ARG A 33 25.98 -9.19 3.93
CA ARG A 33 26.18 -8.02 4.83
C ARG A 33 26.47 -8.44 6.27
N VAL A 34 25.81 -9.48 6.77
CA VAL A 34 26.05 -10.01 8.14
C VAL A 34 27.40 -10.71 8.22
N ASP A 35 27.74 -11.49 7.21
CA ASP A 35 29.01 -12.22 7.11
C ASP A 35 30.20 -11.24 7.00
N GLU A 36 30.09 -10.23 6.16
CA GLU A 36 31.10 -9.16 6.04
C GLU A 36 31.32 -8.44 7.37
N LEU A 37 30.22 -8.00 8.04
CA LEU A 37 30.32 -7.38 9.36
C LEU A 37 31.00 -8.32 10.37
N SER A 38 30.67 -9.61 10.34
CA SER A 38 31.27 -10.60 11.25
C SER A 38 32.78 -10.72 11.03
N ARG A 39 33.24 -10.81 9.77
CA ARG A 39 34.67 -10.84 9.42
C ARG A 39 35.39 -9.54 9.81
N MET A 40 34.75 -8.40 9.65
CA MET A 40 35.32 -7.12 10.04
C MET A 40 35.51 -7.03 11.56
N ILE A 41 34.58 -7.57 12.34
CA ILE A 41 34.68 -7.65 13.81
C ILE A 41 35.84 -8.59 14.20
N GLU A 42 35.89 -9.81 13.63
CA GLU A 42 36.91 -10.82 13.92
C GLU A 42 38.33 -10.33 13.55
N SER A 43 38.48 -9.59 12.48
CA SER A 43 39.76 -9.01 12.05
C SER A 43 40.14 -7.74 12.82
N GLY A 44 39.25 -7.21 13.66
CA GLY A 44 39.46 -5.93 14.35
C GLY A 44 39.31 -4.69 13.47
N ALA A 45 38.85 -4.84 12.22
CA ALA A 45 38.60 -3.73 11.30
C ALA A 45 37.34 -2.94 11.68
N TYR A 46 36.44 -3.54 12.41
CA TYR A 46 35.24 -2.90 12.97
C TYR A 46 35.25 -2.99 14.49
N LYS A 47 35.05 -1.87 15.16
CA LYS A 47 34.92 -1.80 16.62
C LYS A 47 33.44 -1.91 16.97
N GLU A 48 33.08 -2.97 17.67
CA GLU A 48 31.71 -3.19 18.12
C GLU A 48 31.20 -2.05 19.01
N LYS A 49 29.95 -1.66 18.76
CA LYS A 49 29.23 -0.65 19.55
C LYS A 49 28.27 -1.28 20.54
N TYR A 50 27.95 -2.54 20.34
CA TYR A 50 27.02 -3.30 21.17
C TYR A 50 27.64 -4.63 21.57
N ALA A 51 27.43 -5.02 22.81
CA ALA A 51 27.89 -6.30 23.35
C ALA A 51 26.71 -7.13 23.86
N LEU A 52 26.82 -8.45 23.66
CA LEU A 52 25.88 -9.41 24.23
C LEU A 52 26.31 -9.74 25.66
N GLU A 53 25.51 -9.40 26.65
CA GLU A 53 25.81 -9.66 28.06
C GLU A 53 24.76 -10.55 28.70
N PHE A 54 25.21 -11.57 29.44
CA PHE A 54 24.33 -12.46 30.18
C PHE A 54 23.93 -11.84 31.51
N ASN A 55 22.64 -11.59 31.69
CA ASN A 55 22.08 -11.12 32.95
C ASN A 55 21.82 -12.30 33.89
N MET A 56 22.63 -12.47 34.89
CA MET A 56 22.54 -13.57 35.87
C MET A 56 21.22 -13.56 36.69
N GLN A 57 20.66 -12.37 36.93
CA GLN A 57 19.43 -12.23 37.72
C GLN A 57 18.18 -12.62 36.91
N ASP A 58 18.16 -12.29 35.64
CA ASP A 58 17.02 -12.58 34.76
C ASP A 58 17.17 -13.91 34.02
N GLY A 59 18.39 -14.49 34.06
CA GLY A 59 18.71 -15.73 33.35
C GLY A 59 18.58 -15.62 31.85
N ASP A 60 18.82 -14.41 31.29
CA ASP A 60 18.67 -14.10 29.88
C ASP A 60 19.74 -13.07 29.42
N PHE A 61 19.89 -12.89 28.12
CA PHE A 61 20.83 -11.95 27.55
C PHE A 61 20.25 -10.54 27.41
N ASP A 62 21.07 -9.53 27.67
CA ASP A 62 20.81 -8.11 27.38
C ASP A 62 21.81 -7.60 26.33
N ILE A 63 21.51 -6.46 25.71
CA ILE A 63 22.42 -5.73 24.83
C ILE A 63 22.97 -4.55 25.62
N TYR A 64 24.30 -4.51 25.77
CA TYR A 64 24.99 -3.38 26.32
C TYR A 64 25.44 -2.45 25.19
N ASP A 65 24.94 -1.21 25.20
CA ASP A 65 25.36 -0.13 24.29
C ASP A 65 26.65 0.48 24.85
N ILE A 66 27.77 0.11 24.25
CA ILE A 66 29.14 0.53 24.69
C ILE A 66 29.33 2.04 24.53
N VAL A 67 28.67 2.63 23.52
CA VAL A 67 28.85 4.08 23.23
C VAL A 67 28.11 4.94 24.24
N HIS A 68 26.90 4.52 24.65
CA HIS A 68 26.04 5.29 25.54
C HIS A 68 26.01 4.77 26.98
N ASP A 69 26.82 3.77 27.31
CA ASP A 69 26.91 3.15 28.65
C ASP A 69 25.52 2.75 29.22
N LYS A 70 24.75 1.98 28.48
CA LYS A 70 23.40 1.59 28.89
C LYS A 70 22.98 0.22 28.35
N TYR A 71 22.08 -0.41 29.07
CA TYR A 71 21.42 -1.65 28.63
C TYR A 71 20.16 -1.35 27.85
N LEU A 72 19.99 -1.96 26.67
CA LEU A 72 18.82 -1.71 25.84
C LEU A 72 17.53 -2.33 26.38
N TYR A 73 17.63 -3.39 27.18
CA TYR A 73 16.48 -3.98 27.90
C TYR A 73 16.34 -3.48 29.34
N ASN A 74 17.15 -2.49 29.74
CA ASN A 74 17.19 -1.97 31.11
C ASN A 74 17.38 -3.10 32.14
N LYS A 75 18.24 -4.07 31.88
CA LYS A 75 18.53 -5.24 32.72
C LYS A 75 17.33 -6.15 33.02
N SER A 76 16.30 -6.10 32.19
CA SER A 76 15.10 -6.92 32.35
C SER A 76 14.65 -7.52 31.00
N PRO A 77 15.51 -8.26 30.27
CA PRO A 77 15.22 -8.76 28.94
C PRO A 77 14.03 -9.73 28.93
N LYS A 78 13.92 -10.62 29.89
CA LYS A 78 12.81 -11.58 30.00
C LYS A 78 11.47 -10.87 30.14
N LYS A 79 11.34 -9.94 31.09
CA LYS A 79 10.11 -9.18 31.32
C LYS A 79 9.72 -8.36 30.10
N PHE A 80 10.70 -7.79 29.40
CA PHE A 80 10.48 -7.03 28.18
C PHE A 80 9.88 -7.90 27.07
N ASN A 81 10.52 -9.04 26.76
CA ASN A 81 10.06 -9.98 25.76
C ASN A 81 8.68 -10.59 26.10
N ASP A 82 8.43 -10.93 27.37
CA ASP A 82 7.13 -11.41 27.83
C ASP A 82 6.01 -10.37 27.61
N ASN A 83 6.31 -9.11 27.84
CA ASN A 83 5.38 -8.02 27.57
C ASN A 83 5.04 -7.89 26.08
N LEU A 84 6.04 -8.00 25.18
CA LEU A 84 5.80 -7.96 23.74
C LEU A 84 4.90 -9.12 23.29
N VAL A 85 5.19 -10.34 23.79
CA VAL A 85 4.38 -11.52 23.48
C VAL A 85 2.95 -11.36 24.00
N ARG A 86 2.77 -10.88 25.23
CA ARG A 86 1.44 -10.66 25.81
C ARG A 86 0.65 -9.60 25.02
N LYS A 87 1.27 -8.49 24.64
CA LYS A 87 0.63 -7.44 23.86
C LYS A 87 0.22 -7.90 22.44
N SER A 88 0.95 -8.83 21.84
CA SER A 88 0.58 -9.37 20.55
C SER A 88 -0.75 -10.15 20.59
N GLU A 89 -1.15 -10.64 21.76
CA GLU A 89 -2.39 -11.39 21.97
C GLU A 89 -3.59 -10.49 22.29
N GLN A 90 -3.35 -9.27 22.77
CA GLN A 90 -4.41 -8.36 23.17
C GLN A 90 -5.10 -7.76 21.95
N TYR A 91 -6.41 -7.53 22.06
CA TYR A 91 -7.21 -6.88 21.00
C TYR A 91 -6.88 -5.42 20.84
N GLU A 92 -6.53 -4.76 21.93
CA GLU A 92 -6.31 -3.34 22.00
C GLU A 92 -4.90 -2.97 21.53
N GLY A 93 -4.81 -1.99 20.66
CA GLY A 93 -3.57 -1.39 20.19
C GLY A 93 -2.76 -2.25 19.20
N ASN A 94 -1.78 -1.66 18.61
CA ASN A 94 -0.82 -2.29 17.70
C ASN A 94 -1.39 -2.86 16.38
N TYR A 95 -2.53 -2.36 15.92
CA TYR A 95 -2.99 -2.54 14.55
C TYR A 95 -2.58 -1.35 13.71
N ILE A 96 -2.14 -1.60 12.48
CA ILE A 96 -1.83 -0.51 11.54
C ILE A 96 -3.07 0.37 11.31
N LEU A 97 -4.25 -0.23 11.29
CA LEU A 97 -5.50 0.50 11.11
C LEU A 97 -5.96 1.31 12.35
N ASN A 98 -5.35 1.10 13.52
CA ASN A 98 -5.58 1.94 14.69
C ASN A 98 -4.70 3.20 14.70
N LEU A 99 -4.13 3.56 13.56
CA LEU A 99 -3.40 4.81 13.34
C LEU A 99 -4.26 5.84 12.57
N PRO A 100 -5.56 6.06 12.91
CA PRO A 100 -6.42 7.01 12.19
C PRO A 100 -5.88 8.44 12.25
N GLU A 101 -5.01 8.73 13.22
CA GLU A 101 -4.36 10.04 13.35
C GLU A 101 -3.36 10.30 12.21
N HIS A 102 -2.84 9.25 11.58
CA HIS A 102 -1.88 9.34 10.49
C HIS A 102 -2.53 9.34 9.10
N PHE A 103 -3.80 8.99 8.98
CA PHE A 103 -4.55 9.26 7.77
C PHE A 103 -4.78 10.78 7.65
N SER A 104 -4.59 11.33 6.46
CA SER A 104 -4.74 12.76 6.16
C SER A 104 -5.96 13.39 6.87
N PRO A 105 -5.90 14.67 7.30
CA PRO A 105 -7.04 15.37 7.90
C PRO A 105 -8.35 15.31 7.10
N ILE A 106 -8.26 15.16 5.78
CA ILE A 106 -9.40 14.92 4.90
C ILE A 106 -10.19 13.67 5.33
N HIS A 107 -9.52 12.70 5.93
CA HIS A 107 -10.10 11.44 6.35
C HIS A 107 -10.73 11.48 7.76
N LYS A 108 -10.34 12.44 8.60
CA LYS A 108 -10.94 12.62 9.93
C LYS A 108 -12.42 12.98 9.84
N ASN A 109 -12.84 13.65 8.78
CA ASN A 109 -14.23 14.04 8.55
C ASN A 109 -15.08 12.94 7.86
N VAL A 110 -14.48 11.84 7.44
CA VAL A 110 -15.16 10.72 6.78
C VAL A 110 -15.59 9.65 7.79
N SER A 111 -15.34 9.86 9.08
CA SER A 111 -15.67 8.91 10.16
C SER A 111 -17.16 8.64 10.36
N ILE A 112 -18.03 9.38 9.68
CA ILE A 112 -19.48 9.14 9.67
C ILE A 112 -19.83 8.66 8.26
N ILE A 113 -19.56 7.39 7.97
CA ILE A 113 -20.21 6.76 6.83
C ILE A 113 -21.68 6.63 7.21
N ASP A 114 -22.49 7.46 6.60
CA ASP A 114 -23.93 7.30 6.70
C ASP A 114 -24.29 5.92 6.13
N LYS A 115 -24.70 5.01 7.02
CA LYS A 115 -25.05 3.63 6.64
C LYS A 115 -26.21 3.59 5.65
N THR A 116 -26.99 4.66 5.54
CA THR A 116 -28.11 4.79 4.58
C THR A 116 -27.62 5.04 3.17
N ASN A 117 -26.46 5.70 2.99
CA ASN A 117 -25.85 5.97 1.68
C ASN A 117 -24.81 4.93 1.24
N ARG A 118 -24.70 3.83 1.96
CA ARG A 118 -23.72 2.76 1.74
C ARG A 118 -23.66 2.25 0.29
N PHE A 119 -24.76 2.31 -0.42
CA PHE A 119 -24.92 1.79 -1.78
C PHE A 119 -25.24 2.86 -2.82
N ASP A 120 -25.26 4.13 -2.45
CA ASP A 120 -25.49 5.21 -3.38
C ASP A 120 -24.20 5.64 -4.05
N PHE A 121 -23.79 4.89 -5.06
CA PHE A 121 -22.57 5.13 -5.80
C PHE A 121 -22.64 6.39 -6.68
N GLU A 122 -23.82 6.94 -6.92
CA GLU A 122 -24.00 8.11 -7.78
C GLU A 122 -23.67 9.42 -7.05
N HIS A 123 -23.82 9.46 -5.73
CA HIS A 123 -23.56 10.63 -4.89
C HIS A 123 -22.18 10.60 -4.23
N MET A 124 -21.34 9.64 -4.58
CA MET A 124 -20.02 9.54 -3.96
C MET A 124 -19.10 10.66 -4.45
N PRO A 125 -18.44 11.37 -3.54
CA PRO A 125 -17.44 12.33 -3.90
C PRO A 125 -16.25 11.65 -4.56
N GLN A 126 -15.36 12.43 -5.10
CA GLN A 126 -14.24 12.02 -5.95
C GLN A 126 -13.58 10.67 -5.62
N PHE A 127 -13.05 10.00 -6.63
CA PHE A 127 -12.42 8.68 -6.61
C PHE A 127 -11.49 8.42 -5.41
N ASN A 128 -10.72 9.44 -4.97
CA ASN A 128 -9.84 9.34 -3.80
C ASN A 128 -10.61 9.15 -2.49
N THR A 129 -11.82 9.71 -2.38
CA THR A 129 -12.67 9.56 -1.20
C THR A 129 -13.33 8.19 -1.17
N LEU A 130 -13.53 7.56 -2.32
CA LEU A 130 -14.09 6.22 -2.42
C LEU A 130 -13.18 5.16 -1.79
N SER A 131 -11.90 5.23 -2.08
CA SER A 131 -10.90 4.29 -1.55
C SER A 131 -10.76 4.42 -0.04
N VAL A 132 -10.85 5.64 0.46
CA VAL A 132 -10.81 5.93 1.89
C VAL A 132 -12.08 5.46 2.57
N ASN A 133 -13.25 5.70 1.97
CA ASN A 133 -14.53 5.22 2.51
C ASN A 133 -14.55 3.68 2.60
N ASN A 134 -13.99 2.99 1.61
CA ASN A 134 -13.88 1.53 1.66
C ASN A 134 -12.90 1.07 2.76
N ALA A 135 -11.75 1.72 2.89
CA ALA A 135 -10.83 1.43 3.99
C ALA A 135 -11.52 1.66 5.34
N TRP A 136 -12.28 2.72 5.50
CA TRP A 136 -13.07 3.00 6.70
C TRP A 136 -14.19 1.99 6.95
N GLU A 137 -14.83 1.49 5.93
CA GLU A 137 -15.83 0.43 6.07
C GLU A 137 -15.21 -0.82 6.69
N TYR A 138 -14.02 -1.23 6.22
CA TYR A 138 -13.26 -2.34 6.82
C TYR A 138 -12.80 -2.01 8.23
N VAL A 139 -12.28 -0.82 8.47
CA VAL A 139 -11.84 -0.36 9.81
C VAL A 139 -13.02 -0.39 10.78
N ASN A 140 -14.18 0.14 10.40
CA ASN A 140 -15.37 0.14 11.22
C ASN A 140 -15.90 -1.28 11.47
N ALA A 141 -15.95 -2.12 10.44
CA ALA A 141 -16.38 -3.51 10.59
C ALA A 141 -15.47 -4.31 11.55
N ILE A 142 -14.16 -4.04 11.49
CA ILE A 142 -13.17 -4.65 12.39
C ILE A 142 -13.31 -4.05 13.79
N GLY A 143 -13.46 -2.73 13.91
CA GLY A 143 -13.70 -2.03 15.17
C GLY A 143 -14.96 -2.54 15.86
N ASP A 144 -16.06 -2.66 15.13
CA ASP A 144 -17.33 -3.21 15.62
C ASP A 144 -17.16 -4.69 16.04
N TYR A 145 -16.45 -5.48 15.26
CA TYR A 145 -16.17 -6.88 15.58
C TYR A 145 -15.33 -6.99 16.87
N ILE A 146 -14.29 -6.18 16.99
CA ILE A 146 -13.42 -6.14 18.16
C ILE A 146 -14.23 -5.68 19.39
N ASN A 147 -14.96 -4.58 19.28
CA ASN A 147 -15.72 -3.99 20.37
C ASN A 147 -16.87 -4.88 20.85
N ASN A 148 -17.56 -5.54 19.92
CA ASN A 148 -18.74 -6.34 20.24
C ASN A 148 -18.42 -7.75 20.78
N LYS A 149 -17.23 -8.27 20.48
CA LYS A 149 -16.98 -9.70 20.81
C LYS A 149 -16.00 -9.93 21.95
N LYS A 150 -15.19 -8.95 22.36
CA LYS A 150 -14.16 -9.10 23.43
C LYS A 150 -13.35 -10.42 23.32
N LYS A 151 -13.29 -11.03 22.13
CA LYS A 151 -12.66 -12.30 21.84
C LYS A 151 -11.39 -12.09 21.03
N LYS A 152 -10.38 -12.96 21.23
CA LYS A 152 -9.13 -12.95 20.46
C LYS A 152 -9.42 -13.07 18.96
N LEU A 153 -8.77 -12.25 18.14
CA LEU A 153 -8.81 -12.41 16.70
C LEU A 153 -8.26 -13.77 16.32
N LYS A 154 -9.09 -14.57 15.66
CA LYS A 154 -8.73 -15.95 15.34
C LYS A 154 -7.66 -16.05 14.26
N THR A 155 -7.52 -15.03 13.43
CA THR A 155 -6.62 -15.09 12.27
C THR A 155 -6.02 -13.72 11.98
N ILE A 156 -4.70 -13.62 12.08
CA ILE A 156 -3.90 -12.49 11.65
C ILE A 156 -3.10 -12.98 10.46
N LYS A 157 -3.24 -12.32 9.31
CA LYS A 157 -2.60 -12.76 8.07
C LYS A 157 -1.21 -12.20 7.88
N LYS A 158 -1.00 -10.96 8.35
CA LYS A 158 0.27 -10.24 8.25
C LYS A 158 0.68 -9.71 9.61
N PHE A 159 1.96 -9.81 9.91
CA PHE A 159 2.52 -9.31 11.16
C PHE A 159 3.84 -8.57 10.91
N ILE A 160 4.06 -7.46 11.60
CA ILE A 160 5.28 -6.64 11.47
C ILE A 160 6.01 -6.57 12.81
N PHE A 161 7.30 -6.81 12.77
CA PHE A 161 8.21 -6.63 13.89
C PHE A 161 8.99 -5.32 13.70
N LEU A 162 8.73 -4.32 14.55
CA LEU A 162 9.41 -3.01 14.55
C LEU A 162 10.55 -3.03 15.57
N GLY A 163 11.75 -3.29 15.08
CA GLY A 163 12.94 -3.53 15.87
C GLY A 163 13.05 -4.97 16.37
N THR A 164 14.24 -5.53 16.24
CA THR A 164 14.52 -6.90 16.69
C THR A 164 15.05 -6.96 18.12
N LEU A 165 15.94 -6.04 18.50
CA LEU A 165 16.85 -6.25 19.63
C LEU A 165 17.44 -7.67 19.53
N LEU A 166 17.40 -8.46 20.61
CA LEU A 166 17.81 -9.87 20.54
C LEU A 166 16.76 -10.81 19.92
N GLY A 167 15.62 -10.28 19.45
CA GLY A 167 14.63 -11.04 18.70
C GLY A 167 13.86 -12.13 19.46
N ARG A 168 14.09 -12.36 20.75
CA ARG A 168 13.53 -13.48 21.51
C ARG A 168 11.99 -13.52 21.58
N HIS A 169 11.33 -12.41 21.32
CA HIS A 169 9.88 -12.32 21.17
C HIS A 169 9.38 -12.82 19.82
N ILE A 170 10.22 -12.77 18.77
CA ILE A 170 9.83 -13.05 17.38
C ILE A 170 9.29 -14.47 17.19
N PRO A 171 10.02 -15.55 17.50
CA PRO A 171 9.51 -16.91 17.31
C PRO A 171 8.30 -17.20 18.19
N ARG A 172 8.27 -16.64 19.40
CA ARG A 172 7.16 -16.81 20.34
C ARG A 172 5.88 -16.16 19.80
N ILE A 173 5.99 -14.95 19.26
CA ILE A 173 4.86 -14.26 18.62
C ILE A 173 4.47 -14.99 17.32
N ALA A 174 5.42 -15.36 16.50
CA ALA A 174 5.17 -16.07 15.25
C ALA A 174 4.39 -17.38 15.47
N LYS A 175 4.80 -18.18 16.47
CA LYS A 175 4.09 -19.39 16.85
C LYS A 175 2.66 -19.13 17.33
N LYS A 176 2.43 -18.04 18.08
CA LYS A 176 1.11 -17.72 18.65
C LYS A 176 0.17 -17.11 17.62
N VAL A 177 0.67 -16.19 16.80
CA VAL A 177 -0.11 -15.46 15.80
C VAL A 177 -0.33 -16.32 14.56
N ASN A 178 0.67 -17.11 14.18
CA ASN A 178 0.67 -17.97 13.01
C ASN A 178 0.24 -17.23 11.72
N ALA A 179 0.80 -16.04 11.51
CA ALA A 179 0.52 -15.27 10.30
C ALA A 179 1.12 -15.95 9.06
N ASN A 180 0.59 -15.62 7.89
CA ASN A 180 1.11 -16.12 6.62
C ASN A 180 2.33 -15.34 6.16
N MET A 181 2.41 -14.06 6.57
CA MET A 181 3.45 -13.15 6.14
C MET A 181 4.00 -12.35 7.31
N TYR A 182 5.32 -12.19 7.32
CA TYR A 182 6.03 -11.40 8.33
C TYR A 182 6.93 -10.36 7.66
N LEU A 183 7.02 -9.19 8.28
CA LEU A 183 8.00 -8.16 7.95
C LEU A 183 8.83 -7.88 9.20
N VAL A 184 10.14 -7.96 9.08
CA VAL A 184 11.09 -7.71 10.17
C VAL A 184 11.89 -6.47 9.80
N LEU A 185 11.73 -5.40 10.58
CA LEU A 185 12.45 -4.15 10.40
C LEU A 185 13.48 -3.97 11.52
N GLU A 186 14.74 -3.71 11.17
CA GLU A 186 15.79 -3.34 12.08
C GLU A 186 16.77 -2.38 11.42
N LYS A 187 17.04 -1.25 12.05
CA LYS A 187 17.94 -0.22 11.50
C LYS A 187 19.41 -0.46 11.76
N ASN A 188 19.70 -1.37 12.66
CA ASN A 188 21.05 -1.62 13.11
C ASN A 188 21.47 -3.05 12.79
N LEU A 189 22.39 -3.20 11.81
CA LEU A 189 22.87 -4.51 11.38
C LEU A 189 23.63 -5.24 12.52
N GLU A 190 24.33 -4.51 13.39
CA GLU A 190 25.05 -5.11 14.51
C GLU A 190 24.09 -5.68 15.56
N ILE A 191 22.99 -4.97 15.86
CA ILE A 191 21.93 -5.47 16.76
C ILE A 191 21.26 -6.71 16.12
N PHE A 192 20.93 -6.65 14.83
CA PHE A 192 20.40 -7.81 14.13
C PHE A 192 21.35 -8.99 14.17
N ARG A 193 22.65 -8.79 13.91
CA ARG A 193 23.69 -9.81 14.02
C ARG A 193 23.71 -10.45 15.42
N LEU A 194 23.64 -9.64 16.49
CA LEU A 194 23.57 -10.17 17.85
C LEU A 194 22.31 -11.03 18.07
N SER A 195 21.19 -10.69 17.44
CA SER A 195 19.98 -11.49 17.56
C SER A 195 20.12 -12.89 16.93
N LEU A 196 20.97 -13.05 15.92
CA LEU A 196 21.23 -14.34 15.28
C LEU A 196 21.91 -15.36 16.20
N PHE A 197 22.55 -14.92 17.28
CA PHE A 197 23.11 -15.83 18.31
C PHE A 197 22.03 -16.34 19.27
N THR A 198 20.95 -15.59 19.48
CA THR A 198 20.00 -15.83 20.57
C THR A 198 18.64 -16.33 20.10
N VAL A 199 18.34 -16.26 18.82
CA VAL A 199 17.05 -16.60 18.22
C VAL A 199 17.26 -17.45 16.97
N ASP A 200 16.48 -18.48 16.85
CA ASP A 200 16.38 -19.28 15.64
C ASP A 200 15.33 -18.66 14.70
N TYR A 201 15.78 -18.03 13.63
CA TYR A 201 14.93 -17.43 12.60
C TYR A 201 14.40 -18.46 11.58
N THR A 202 14.90 -19.69 11.58
CA THR A 202 14.42 -20.75 10.69
C THR A 202 12.95 -21.08 10.93
N VAL A 203 12.43 -20.77 12.12
CA VAL A 203 11.00 -20.90 12.45
C VAL A 203 10.09 -20.06 11.54
N LEU A 204 10.64 -19.09 10.84
CA LEU A 204 9.93 -18.27 9.87
C LEU A 204 10.04 -18.82 8.44
N ALA A 205 10.88 -19.83 8.18
CA ALA A 205 11.21 -20.34 6.84
C ALA A 205 9.99 -20.84 6.04
N GLU A 206 9.00 -21.42 6.73
CA GLU A 206 7.76 -21.92 6.13
C GLU A 206 6.77 -20.79 5.76
N LYS A 207 7.09 -19.57 6.11
CA LYS A 207 6.24 -18.39 5.90
C LYS A 207 6.87 -17.44 4.89
N TYR A 208 6.07 -16.53 4.37
CA TYR A 208 6.65 -15.44 3.59
C TYR A 208 7.21 -14.38 4.54
N VAL A 209 8.52 -14.23 4.55
CA VAL A 209 9.21 -13.24 5.39
C VAL A 209 9.91 -12.21 4.53
N VAL A 210 9.87 -10.97 4.94
CA VAL A 210 10.67 -9.88 4.37
C VAL A 210 11.55 -9.32 5.47
N PHE A 211 12.86 -9.31 5.26
CA PHE A 211 13.81 -8.65 6.13
C PHE A 211 14.20 -7.31 5.54
N SER A 212 14.00 -6.24 6.32
CA SER A 212 14.53 -4.91 6.01
C SER A 212 15.45 -4.49 7.13
N ILE A 213 16.73 -4.81 6.97
CA ILE A 213 17.75 -4.69 8.01
C ILE A 213 18.79 -3.68 7.57
N MET A 214 18.88 -2.53 8.22
CA MET A 214 19.80 -1.44 7.87
C MET A 214 19.75 -1.06 6.38
N ASP A 215 18.58 -1.20 5.77
CA ASP A 215 18.37 -0.78 4.39
C ASP A 215 18.33 0.75 4.30
N ASN A 216 18.66 1.29 3.14
CA ASN A 216 18.43 2.70 2.84
C ASN A 216 16.91 2.96 2.71
N VAL A 217 16.52 4.22 2.62
CA VAL A 217 15.10 4.63 2.58
C VAL A 217 14.36 4.00 1.39
N ILE A 218 14.98 3.98 0.21
CA ILE A 218 14.36 3.48 -1.03
C ILE A 218 14.12 1.96 -0.93
N ASP A 219 15.12 1.21 -0.46
CA ASP A 219 15.01 -0.24 -0.31
C ASP A 219 13.99 -0.61 0.77
N THR A 220 13.98 0.13 1.90
CA THR A 220 12.99 -0.03 2.96
C THR A 220 11.58 0.19 2.43
N GLU A 221 11.33 1.29 1.72
CA GLU A 221 10.02 1.57 1.12
C GLU A 221 9.63 0.52 0.08
N THR A 222 10.57 0.05 -0.72
CA THR A 222 10.34 -1.00 -1.72
C THR A 222 9.93 -2.32 -1.06
N LYS A 223 10.65 -2.74 -0.01
CA LYS A 223 10.35 -3.97 0.75
C LYS A 223 9.00 -3.87 1.47
N ILE A 224 8.72 -2.74 2.13
CA ILE A 224 7.42 -2.50 2.78
C ILE A 224 6.30 -2.50 1.75
N SER A 225 6.46 -1.79 0.65
CA SER A 225 5.47 -1.74 -0.43
C SER A 225 5.22 -3.13 -1.02
N GLY A 226 6.28 -3.93 -1.25
CA GLY A 226 6.16 -5.32 -1.70
C GLY A 226 5.38 -6.20 -0.73
N PHE A 227 5.68 -6.10 0.58
CA PHE A 227 4.96 -6.82 1.63
C PHE A 227 3.48 -6.40 1.70
N LEU A 228 3.17 -5.12 1.56
CA LEU A 228 1.80 -4.62 1.58
C LEU A 228 1.04 -5.00 0.30
N LYS A 229 1.67 -4.96 -0.87
CA LYS A 229 1.06 -5.33 -2.16
C LYS A 229 0.71 -6.80 -2.25
N LYS A 230 1.55 -7.68 -1.71
CA LYS A 230 1.28 -9.12 -1.71
C LYS A 230 0.05 -9.40 -0.84
N ASN A 231 -0.96 -10.06 -1.39
CA ASN A 231 -2.23 -10.33 -0.70
C ASN A 231 -2.82 -9.05 -0.05
N TYR A 232 -2.93 -7.97 -0.82
CA TYR A 232 -3.34 -6.65 -0.34
C TYR A 232 -4.72 -6.65 0.35
N LEU A 233 -5.62 -7.55 -0.02
CA LEU A 233 -6.92 -7.72 0.63
C LEU A 233 -6.80 -8.14 2.10
N GLU A 234 -5.64 -8.62 2.53
CA GLU A 234 -5.38 -9.02 3.91
C GLU A 234 -4.78 -7.89 4.77
N ASN A 235 -4.55 -6.71 4.19
CA ASN A 235 -3.94 -5.57 4.90
C ASN A 235 -4.81 -4.98 6.01
N TYR A 236 -6.10 -5.27 6.04
CA TYR A 236 -7.02 -4.79 7.07
C TYR A 236 -6.74 -5.37 8.47
N LEU A 237 -5.97 -6.44 8.55
CA LEU A 237 -5.60 -7.11 9.80
C LEU A 237 -4.09 -7.23 9.99
N ILE A 238 -3.34 -6.18 9.70
CA ILE A 238 -1.92 -6.15 10.01
C ILE A 238 -1.74 -5.78 11.47
N LYS A 239 -1.11 -6.67 12.22
CA LYS A 239 -0.66 -6.43 13.59
C LYS A 239 0.83 -6.18 13.65
N PHE A 240 1.29 -5.46 14.66
CA PHE A 240 2.72 -5.26 14.85
C PHE A 240 3.14 -5.37 16.33
N SER A 241 4.41 -5.66 16.54
CA SER A 241 5.09 -5.49 17.81
C SER A 241 6.21 -4.46 17.66
N THR A 242 6.51 -3.73 18.71
CA THR A 242 7.57 -2.72 18.68
C THR A 242 8.44 -2.78 19.90
N THR A 243 9.75 -2.70 19.68
CA THR A 243 10.75 -2.49 20.72
C THR A 243 10.79 -1.03 21.23
N LYS A 244 10.01 -0.14 20.60
CA LYS A 244 9.97 1.31 20.81
C LYS A 244 11.20 2.08 20.35
N ILE A 245 12.26 1.40 19.95
CA ILE A 245 13.44 2.03 19.36
C ILE A 245 13.14 2.36 17.90
N ASN A 246 13.40 3.61 17.50
CA ASN A 246 13.13 4.13 16.14
C ASN A 246 11.66 3.93 15.64
N ILE A 247 10.72 3.91 16.57
CA ILE A 247 9.32 3.59 16.26
C ILE A 247 8.69 4.59 15.29
N GLU A 248 8.97 5.88 15.44
CA GLU A 248 8.40 6.94 14.59
C GLU A 248 8.81 6.74 13.15
N GLU A 249 10.07 6.50 12.89
CA GLU A 249 10.58 6.29 11.54
C GLU A 249 10.04 5.01 10.90
N TYR A 250 9.91 3.92 11.66
CA TYR A 250 9.27 2.70 11.13
C TYR A 250 7.81 2.93 10.77
N ILE A 251 7.09 3.67 11.61
CA ILE A 251 5.70 4.03 11.35
C ILE A 251 5.60 4.89 10.11
N ASP A 252 6.42 5.93 9.98
CA ASP A 252 6.43 6.81 8.81
C ASP A 252 6.70 6.02 7.52
N ASN A 253 7.66 5.12 7.53
CA ASN A 253 7.95 4.26 6.36
C ASN A 253 6.77 3.35 6.01
N ILE A 254 6.06 2.79 6.99
CA ILE A 254 4.86 1.96 6.76
C ILE A 254 3.73 2.83 6.20
N LEU A 255 3.52 4.02 6.74
CA LEU A 255 2.49 4.94 6.28
C LEU A 255 2.76 5.41 4.86
N ASN A 256 4.02 5.73 4.54
CA ASN A 256 4.43 6.05 3.17
C ASN A 256 4.14 4.86 2.23
N GLY A 257 4.49 3.64 2.64
CA GLY A 257 4.17 2.43 1.89
C GLY A 257 2.67 2.24 1.66
N LEU A 258 1.84 2.48 2.67
CA LEU A 258 0.38 2.44 2.56
C LEU A 258 -0.16 3.55 1.66
N HIS A 259 0.42 4.74 1.71
CA HIS A 259 0.03 5.86 0.85
C HIS A 259 0.36 5.63 -0.63
N ILE A 260 1.49 4.98 -0.90
CA ILE A 260 1.93 4.61 -2.25
C ILE A 260 1.09 3.44 -2.83
N LEU A 261 0.45 2.63 -1.97
CA LEU A 261 -0.46 1.60 -2.45
C LEU A 261 -1.58 2.25 -3.24
N ASN A 262 -1.67 1.87 -4.52
CA ASN A 262 -2.71 2.40 -5.38
C ASN A 262 -4.10 2.13 -4.77
N PRO A 263 -4.83 3.17 -4.36
CA PRO A 263 -6.16 3.01 -3.75
C PRO A 263 -7.12 2.21 -4.63
N VAL A 264 -6.95 2.26 -5.95
CA VAL A 264 -7.73 1.47 -6.93
C VAL A 264 -7.61 -0.03 -6.67
N ALA A 265 -6.48 -0.50 -6.16
CA ALA A 265 -6.31 -1.92 -5.84
C ALA A 265 -7.23 -2.42 -4.72
N TYR A 266 -7.63 -1.54 -3.80
CA TYR A 266 -8.61 -1.87 -2.75
C TYR A 266 -10.05 -1.81 -3.25
N ASP A 267 -10.28 -1.06 -4.32
CA ASP A 267 -11.62 -0.73 -4.81
C ASP A 267 -12.01 -1.53 -6.07
N TYR A 268 -11.17 -2.48 -6.48
CA TYR A 268 -11.37 -3.21 -7.74
C TYR A 268 -12.73 -3.90 -7.82
N ASN A 269 -13.15 -4.59 -6.78
CA ASN A 269 -14.43 -5.28 -6.74
C ASN A 269 -15.61 -4.30 -6.83
N ARG A 270 -15.45 -3.13 -6.21
CA ARG A 270 -16.45 -2.06 -6.27
C ARG A 270 -16.50 -1.44 -7.66
N MET A 271 -15.37 -1.18 -8.29
CA MET A 271 -15.34 -0.72 -9.68
C MET A 271 -16.04 -1.71 -10.60
N LEU A 272 -15.79 -3.01 -10.45
CA LEU A 272 -16.51 -4.05 -11.19
C LEU A 272 -18.01 -4.00 -10.92
N TYR A 273 -18.43 -3.82 -9.67
CA TYR A 273 -19.83 -3.70 -9.32
C TYR A 273 -20.48 -2.48 -9.96
N VAL A 274 -19.84 -1.33 -9.92
CA VAL A 274 -20.32 -0.09 -10.58
C VAL A 274 -20.40 -0.30 -12.11
N HIS A 275 -19.37 -0.91 -12.71
CA HIS A 275 -19.36 -1.26 -14.14
C HIS A 275 -20.56 -2.14 -14.52
N PHE A 276 -20.82 -3.18 -13.74
CA PHE A 276 -21.94 -4.09 -13.99
C PHE A 276 -23.29 -3.39 -13.88
N ASN A 277 -23.49 -2.66 -12.80
CA ASN A 277 -24.76 -1.97 -12.54
C ASN A 277 -25.05 -0.90 -13.59
N ARG A 278 -24.08 -0.03 -13.88
CA ARG A 278 -24.25 1.00 -14.89
C ARG A 278 -24.42 0.43 -16.28
N SER A 279 -23.60 -0.56 -16.67
CA SER A 279 -23.73 -1.22 -17.96
C SER A 279 -25.11 -1.85 -18.13
N THR A 280 -25.60 -2.56 -17.11
CA THR A 280 -26.92 -3.20 -17.13
C THR A 280 -28.04 -2.14 -17.27
N LYS A 281 -27.92 -1.04 -16.50
CA LYS A 281 -28.86 0.08 -16.58
C LYS A 281 -28.85 0.71 -17.97
N TYR A 282 -27.67 1.01 -18.52
CA TYR A 282 -27.56 1.65 -19.84
C TYR A 282 -28.06 0.78 -20.99
N ILE A 283 -27.89 -0.56 -20.87
CA ILE A 283 -28.51 -1.50 -21.82
C ILE A 283 -30.03 -1.42 -21.70
N LYS A 284 -30.58 -1.44 -20.48
CA LYS A 284 -32.01 -1.31 -20.22
C LYS A 284 -32.57 0.00 -20.79
N ASP A 285 -31.84 1.10 -20.59
CA ASP A 285 -32.22 2.44 -21.04
C ASP A 285 -31.92 2.66 -22.55
N ARG A 286 -31.51 1.61 -23.25
CA ARG A 286 -31.29 1.57 -24.70
C ARG A 286 -30.18 2.48 -25.22
N TYR A 287 -29.19 2.81 -24.39
CA TYR A 287 -27.97 3.44 -24.87
C TYR A 287 -27.26 2.54 -25.89
N LYS A 288 -26.64 3.16 -26.90
CA LYS A 288 -25.89 2.42 -27.93
C LYS A 288 -24.53 2.01 -27.38
N PHE A 289 -24.18 0.74 -27.54
CA PHE A 289 -22.90 0.19 -27.13
C PHE A 289 -21.99 -0.09 -28.32
N LEU A 290 -20.75 0.38 -28.26
CA LEU A 290 -19.73 0.02 -29.23
C LEU A 290 -19.06 -1.30 -28.81
N LEU A 291 -19.19 -2.31 -29.66
CA LEU A 291 -18.62 -3.64 -29.44
C LEU A 291 -17.39 -3.83 -30.32
N PHE A 292 -16.21 -3.51 -29.81
CA PHE A 292 -14.94 -3.54 -30.56
C PHE A 292 -14.63 -4.93 -31.15
N ASN A 293 -15.06 -6.02 -30.51
CA ASN A 293 -14.71 -7.38 -30.93
C ASN A 293 -15.54 -7.92 -32.12
N LYS A 294 -16.59 -7.23 -32.54
CA LYS A 294 -17.51 -7.70 -33.60
C LYS A 294 -17.42 -6.91 -34.91
N THR A 295 -16.76 -5.78 -34.93
CA THR A 295 -16.67 -4.93 -36.11
C THR A 295 -15.52 -5.35 -37.00
N LYS A 296 -15.73 -6.34 -37.86
CA LYS A 296 -14.81 -6.65 -38.96
C LYS A 296 -14.99 -5.76 -40.20
N LYS A 297 -16.02 -4.91 -40.23
CA LYS A 297 -16.24 -3.99 -41.34
C LYS A 297 -15.58 -2.65 -41.05
N SER A 298 -14.50 -2.35 -41.77
CA SER A 298 -13.96 -1.00 -41.77
C SER A 298 -14.98 -0.05 -42.35
N LEU A 299 -15.24 1.07 -41.68
CA LEU A 299 -16.02 2.15 -42.21
C LEU A 299 -15.19 2.81 -43.36
N ASN A 300 -15.53 2.48 -44.59
CA ASN A 300 -14.83 3.01 -45.76
C ASN A 300 -14.87 4.55 -45.82
N LEU A 301 -15.84 5.17 -45.14
CA LEU A 301 -16.01 6.64 -45.06
C LEU A 301 -14.82 7.35 -44.42
N LEU A 302 -14.09 6.72 -43.50
CA LEU A 302 -12.94 7.34 -42.81
C LEU A 302 -11.57 6.93 -43.41
N LYS A 303 -11.54 6.09 -44.45
CA LYS A 303 -10.28 5.56 -44.97
C LYS A 303 -9.31 6.63 -45.52
N ASN A 304 -9.84 7.73 -46.00
CA ASN A 304 -9.06 8.79 -46.64
C ASN A 304 -9.05 10.10 -45.84
N ILE A 305 -9.62 10.12 -44.64
CA ILE A 305 -9.65 11.31 -43.80
C ILE A 305 -8.68 11.05 -42.63
N PRO A 306 -7.61 11.85 -42.47
CA PRO A 306 -6.71 11.69 -41.34
C PRO A 306 -7.43 12.04 -40.03
N VAL A 307 -7.17 11.24 -39.00
CA VAL A 307 -7.72 11.45 -37.66
C VAL A 307 -6.73 12.26 -36.83
N LEU A 308 -7.21 13.37 -36.29
CA LEU A 308 -6.45 14.17 -35.33
C LEU A 308 -7.00 13.95 -33.93
N TYR A 309 -6.19 13.29 -33.09
CA TYR A 309 -6.53 13.05 -31.67
C TYR A 309 -5.94 14.18 -30.82
N ILE A 310 -6.79 14.93 -30.13
CA ILE A 310 -6.40 16.09 -29.33
C ILE A 310 -6.62 15.83 -27.85
N ALA A 311 -5.55 15.91 -27.06
CA ALA A 311 -5.55 15.80 -25.62
C ALA A 311 -5.31 17.16 -24.95
N ALA A 312 -5.61 17.28 -23.65
CA ALA A 312 -5.49 18.50 -22.86
C ALA A 312 -4.05 18.72 -22.31
N GLY A 313 -3.04 18.53 -23.14
CA GLY A 313 -1.64 18.80 -22.75
C GLY A 313 -1.22 20.25 -23.05
N PRO A 314 -0.08 20.72 -22.48
CA PRO A 314 0.44 22.08 -22.73
C PRO A 314 0.66 22.37 -24.22
N SER A 315 1.08 21.38 -24.99
CA SER A 315 1.27 21.51 -26.46
C SER A 315 0.00 21.89 -27.23
N LEU A 316 -1.19 21.73 -26.62
CA LEU A 316 -2.43 22.19 -27.25
C LEU A 316 -2.44 23.71 -27.36
N ASP A 317 -1.91 24.41 -26.36
CA ASP A 317 -1.81 25.88 -26.40
C ASP A 317 -0.92 26.36 -27.51
N ASP A 318 0.21 25.72 -27.70
CA ASP A 318 1.20 26.09 -28.73
C ASP A 318 0.68 25.83 -30.15
N ASN A 319 -0.24 24.88 -30.34
CA ASN A 319 -0.72 24.42 -31.63
C ASN A 319 -2.15 24.86 -31.95
N ILE A 320 -2.82 25.60 -31.09
CA ILE A 320 -4.26 25.93 -31.27
C ILE A 320 -4.53 26.69 -32.55
N GLU A 321 -3.67 27.64 -32.95
CA GLU A 321 -3.82 28.42 -34.18
C GLU A 321 -3.61 27.55 -35.43
N TRP A 322 -2.68 26.61 -35.38
CA TRP A 322 -2.50 25.66 -36.48
C TRP A 322 -3.73 24.75 -36.62
N ILE A 323 -4.25 24.21 -35.52
CA ILE A 323 -5.46 23.38 -35.50
C ILE A 323 -6.64 24.17 -36.07
N LYS A 324 -6.83 25.43 -35.65
CA LYS A 324 -7.90 26.29 -36.11
C LYS A 324 -7.87 26.54 -37.63
N LYS A 325 -6.69 26.62 -38.21
CA LYS A 325 -6.53 26.78 -39.66
C LYS A 325 -6.77 25.50 -40.45
N ASN A 326 -6.53 24.36 -39.86
CA ASN A 326 -6.49 23.08 -40.55
C ASN A 326 -7.59 22.09 -40.16
N HIS A 327 -8.43 22.39 -39.15
CA HIS A 327 -9.37 21.44 -38.57
C HIS A 327 -10.33 20.78 -39.56
N ASN A 328 -10.67 21.47 -40.65
CA ASN A 328 -11.54 20.94 -41.70
C ASN A 328 -10.92 19.78 -42.51
N ASN A 329 -9.61 19.57 -42.39
CA ASN A 329 -8.92 18.51 -43.12
C ASN A 329 -8.85 17.18 -42.30
N PHE A 330 -9.39 17.18 -41.09
CA PHE A 330 -9.25 16.09 -40.14
C PHE A 330 -10.59 15.64 -39.59
N PHE A 331 -10.68 14.35 -39.25
CA PHE A 331 -11.67 13.85 -38.33
C PHE A 331 -11.15 14.04 -36.90
N ILE A 332 -11.79 14.92 -36.13
CA ILE A 332 -11.27 15.37 -34.85
C ILE A 332 -11.87 14.55 -33.69
N VAL A 333 -11.00 13.88 -32.96
CA VAL A 333 -11.30 13.16 -31.73
C VAL A 333 -10.65 13.87 -30.55
N THR A 334 -11.40 14.19 -29.53
CA THR A 334 -10.87 14.86 -28.34
C THR A 334 -11.31 14.17 -27.05
N ILE A 335 -10.63 14.48 -25.95
CA ILE A 335 -11.04 14.07 -24.60
C ILE A 335 -11.84 15.17 -23.92
N GLY A 336 -12.66 14.79 -22.92
CA GLY A 336 -13.53 15.71 -22.21
C GLY A 336 -12.85 16.94 -21.62
N ALA A 337 -11.57 16.84 -21.22
CA ALA A 337 -10.83 17.99 -20.68
C ALA A 337 -10.41 19.03 -21.73
N ALA A 338 -10.28 18.65 -23.01
CA ALA A 338 -9.79 19.54 -24.09
C ALA A 338 -10.91 20.19 -24.87
N TYR A 339 -12.12 19.62 -24.91
CA TYR A 339 -13.16 20.06 -25.86
C TYR A 339 -13.60 21.51 -25.67
N LYS A 340 -13.68 22.02 -24.43
CA LYS A 340 -14.04 23.42 -24.18
C LYS A 340 -13.11 24.40 -24.88
N LYS A 341 -11.81 24.12 -24.84
CA LYS A 341 -10.81 24.95 -25.49
C LYS A 341 -10.95 24.93 -27.00
N LEU A 342 -11.28 23.80 -27.60
CA LEU A 342 -11.56 23.68 -29.02
C LEU A 342 -12.83 24.47 -29.41
N LEU A 343 -13.91 24.32 -28.63
CA LEU A 343 -15.14 25.09 -28.87
C LEU A 343 -14.93 26.61 -28.80
N LEU A 344 -14.19 27.08 -27.80
CA LEU A 344 -13.87 28.52 -27.65
C LEU A 344 -13.08 29.08 -28.84
N ASN A 345 -12.36 28.24 -29.56
CA ASN A 345 -11.61 28.58 -30.74
C ASN A 345 -12.38 28.30 -32.07
N ASN A 346 -13.67 27.98 -32.00
CA ASN A 346 -14.52 27.63 -33.14
C ASN A 346 -13.97 26.45 -33.96
N ILE A 347 -13.34 25.49 -33.31
CA ILE A 347 -12.85 24.25 -33.92
C ILE A 347 -13.97 23.22 -33.85
N HIS A 348 -14.36 22.62 -34.98
CA HIS A 348 -15.35 21.53 -34.95
C HIS A 348 -14.77 20.29 -34.30
N ILE A 349 -15.64 19.48 -33.73
CA ILE A 349 -15.27 18.23 -33.03
C ILE A 349 -16.21 17.14 -33.52
N ASP A 350 -15.65 16.07 -34.04
CA ASP A 350 -16.44 14.89 -34.49
C ASP A 350 -16.76 13.93 -33.35
N VAL A 351 -15.78 13.70 -32.47
CA VAL A 351 -15.94 12.78 -31.35
C VAL A 351 -15.35 13.37 -30.08
N ILE A 352 -16.12 13.30 -28.98
CA ILE A 352 -15.65 13.57 -27.63
C ILE A 352 -15.61 12.26 -26.87
N SER A 353 -14.46 11.89 -26.30
CA SER A 353 -14.30 10.72 -25.45
C SER A 353 -14.25 11.11 -23.96
N THR A 354 -15.01 10.45 -23.12
CA THR A 354 -15.00 10.65 -21.67
C THR A 354 -15.01 9.32 -20.92
N LEU A 355 -14.20 9.22 -19.87
CA LEU A 355 -14.06 8.01 -19.04
C LEU A 355 -14.47 8.25 -17.61
N ASP A 356 -14.64 9.50 -17.20
CA ASP A 356 -14.83 9.90 -15.80
C ASP A 356 -16.21 9.50 -15.25
N GLN A 357 -16.21 9.11 -13.98
CA GLN A 357 -17.39 8.67 -13.26
C GLN A 357 -18.01 9.74 -12.35
N ASP A 358 -17.24 10.77 -12.00
CA ASP A 358 -17.65 11.79 -11.03
C ASP A 358 -18.51 12.87 -11.70
N PHE A 359 -19.79 12.93 -11.29
CA PHE A 359 -20.73 13.91 -11.84
C PHE A 359 -20.30 15.35 -11.56
N LYS A 360 -19.88 15.66 -10.33
CA LYS A 360 -19.56 17.03 -9.95
C LYS A 360 -18.36 17.57 -10.73
N ALA A 361 -17.28 16.80 -10.79
CA ALA A 361 -16.08 17.19 -11.52
C ALA A 361 -16.35 17.32 -13.02
N LEU A 362 -17.12 16.39 -13.60
CA LEU A 362 -17.50 16.45 -15.02
C LEU A 362 -18.42 17.63 -15.31
N ASN A 363 -19.44 17.85 -14.47
CA ASN A 363 -20.41 18.91 -14.66
C ASN A 363 -19.78 20.31 -14.53
N GLU A 364 -18.99 20.55 -13.50
CA GLU A 364 -18.39 21.85 -13.24
C GLU A 364 -17.22 22.19 -14.17
N LYS A 365 -16.37 21.19 -14.47
CA LYS A 365 -15.12 21.43 -15.19
C LYS A 365 -15.18 21.12 -16.68
N GLN A 366 -15.97 20.15 -17.09
CA GLN A 366 -15.98 19.67 -18.48
C GLN A 366 -17.30 19.91 -19.18
N PHE A 367 -18.43 19.47 -18.64
CA PHE A 367 -19.72 19.42 -19.30
C PHE A 367 -20.77 20.31 -18.62
N ASP A 368 -20.43 21.58 -18.32
CA ASP A 368 -21.45 22.55 -17.90
C ASP A 368 -22.47 22.79 -19.03
N ASP A 369 -23.65 23.25 -18.65
CA ASP A 369 -24.76 23.36 -19.58
C ASP A 369 -24.45 24.32 -20.75
N GLU A 370 -23.79 25.44 -20.47
CA GLU A 370 -23.39 26.41 -21.52
C GLU A 370 -22.44 25.79 -22.57
N SER A 371 -21.48 24.98 -22.13
CA SER A 371 -20.53 24.31 -23.02
C SER A 371 -21.18 23.22 -23.84
N VAL A 372 -22.11 22.47 -23.21
CA VAL A 372 -22.84 21.37 -23.88
C VAL A 372 -23.76 21.93 -24.98
N GLU A 373 -24.45 23.04 -24.76
CA GLU A 373 -25.29 23.67 -25.75
C GLU A 373 -24.54 24.11 -27.01
N LYS A 374 -23.25 24.40 -26.89
CA LYS A 374 -22.36 24.77 -28.01
C LYS A 374 -21.86 23.57 -28.81
N ILE A 375 -22.07 22.33 -28.32
CA ILE A 375 -21.64 21.14 -29.03
C ILE A 375 -22.56 20.90 -30.23
N SER A 376 -21.94 20.63 -31.38
CA SER A 376 -22.68 20.29 -32.58
C SER A 376 -23.54 19.05 -32.41
N LYS A 377 -24.77 19.06 -32.93
CA LYS A 377 -25.63 17.86 -32.96
C LYS A 377 -25.02 16.68 -33.72
N ASN A 378 -24.00 16.93 -34.53
CA ASN A 378 -23.28 15.89 -35.27
C ASN A 378 -22.09 15.31 -34.47
N THR A 379 -21.75 15.88 -33.32
CA THR A 379 -20.66 15.38 -32.48
C THR A 379 -21.09 14.10 -31.76
N ILE A 380 -20.28 13.06 -31.88
CA ILE A 380 -20.51 11.78 -31.22
C ILE A 380 -19.83 11.80 -29.85
N ILE A 381 -20.56 11.39 -28.82
CA ILE A 381 -20.00 11.23 -27.47
C ILE A 381 -19.67 9.77 -27.22
N PHE A 382 -18.40 9.46 -27.07
CA PHE A 382 -17.92 8.15 -26.61
C PHE A 382 -17.70 8.19 -25.11
N ALA A 383 -18.62 7.61 -24.38
CA ALA A 383 -18.57 7.55 -22.93
C ALA A 383 -18.24 6.12 -22.45
N SER A 384 -17.45 6.04 -21.39
CA SER A 384 -17.29 4.81 -20.65
C SER A 384 -18.63 4.40 -20.00
N ASN A 385 -18.81 3.11 -19.80
CA ASN A 385 -19.90 2.61 -18.94
C ASN A 385 -19.77 3.05 -17.47
N MET A 386 -18.65 3.69 -17.10
CA MET A 386 -18.46 4.35 -15.80
C MET A 386 -18.96 5.79 -15.76
N THR A 387 -19.17 6.42 -16.91
CA THR A 387 -19.61 7.82 -16.97
C THR A 387 -20.99 7.95 -16.32
N ASN A 388 -21.15 9.00 -15.52
CA ASN A 388 -22.40 9.25 -14.80
C ASN A 388 -23.58 9.50 -15.77
N GLU A 389 -24.72 8.89 -15.49
CA GLU A 389 -25.92 8.99 -16.31
C GLU A 389 -26.40 10.42 -16.55
N ASN A 390 -26.30 11.28 -15.53
CA ASN A 390 -26.73 12.67 -15.66
C ASN A 390 -25.87 13.45 -16.65
N ILE A 391 -24.62 13.04 -16.85
CA ILE A 391 -23.76 13.58 -17.91
C ILE A 391 -24.26 13.07 -19.29
N LEU A 392 -24.53 11.76 -19.40
CA LEU A 392 -25.00 11.17 -20.65
C LEU A 392 -26.33 11.78 -21.11
N LYS A 393 -27.24 12.10 -20.18
CA LYS A 393 -28.52 12.73 -20.47
C LYS A 393 -28.40 14.14 -21.07
N LYS A 394 -27.29 14.81 -20.90
CA LYS A 394 -27.06 16.13 -21.51
C LYS A 394 -26.83 16.07 -23.01
N PHE A 395 -26.57 14.89 -23.55
CA PHE A 395 -26.26 14.66 -24.96
C PHE A 395 -27.36 13.87 -25.71
N ASN A 396 -28.46 13.61 -25.07
CA ASN A 396 -29.59 12.89 -25.65
C ASN A 396 -30.64 13.83 -26.25
#